data_587df29d640f6e9a0bb54631c358b021
#
_entry.id   587df29d640f6e9a0bb54631c358b021
#
_cell.length_a   1.000
_cell.length_b   1.000
_cell.length_c   1.000
_cell.angle_alpha   90.00
_cell.angle_beta   90.00
_cell.angle_gamma   90.00
#
_symmetry.space_group_name_H-M   'P 1'
#
loop_
_entity.id
_entity.type
_entity.pdbx_description
1 polymer ?
#
loop_
_entity_poly.entity_id
_entity_poly.type
_entity_poly.pdbx_seq_one_letter_code
_entity_poly.pdbx_strand_id
1 'polypeptide(L)'
;MIKKTVDQLNNLSKIINQNKTALCIGTFDGVHKGHKLLLEKTNFIAKKNNLKSLTIVFKKRPREFINKNENQSYLSDLNFRINKISQQGIDYIYPLDFNNEIKNLSAKEFLCFLKKLANMNHLIVSEKTKLGYDQLSGDDLFTLCENLKLELTFVKMNKLNEQIISTSTINSLIKSGKIEKANIYLGDLYNVKGKVIKGDQIGSELGFPTANLEISPEILAPGDGVYACYVNIENKSFFGALSIGYRPTLKNNHERKIEVHIIDFNKNIYGKSIEISIVKKIRDQVRYESLDKLKKQIKIDINNIFQILKSKKYE
;
A
#
# COMPACT_ATOMS: atom_id res chain seq x y z
N MET A 1 9.98 -27.68 12.34
CA MET A 1 9.62 -26.25 12.05
C MET A 1 10.52 -25.61 10.99
N ILE A 2 11.81 -25.88 10.93
CA ILE A 2 12.74 -25.47 9.83
C ILE A 2 12.21 -25.88 8.43
N LYS A 3 11.46 -26.94 8.34
CA LYS A 3 10.89 -27.47 7.09
C LYS A 3 10.03 -26.49 6.28
N LYS A 4 9.22 -25.64 6.92
CA LYS A 4 8.21 -24.80 6.22
C LYS A 4 8.82 -23.61 5.47
N THR A 5 9.86 -22.99 6.02
CA THR A 5 10.60 -21.89 5.35
C THR A 5 11.48 -22.44 4.24
N VAL A 6 12.13 -23.58 4.49
CA VAL A 6 12.92 -24.28 3.47
C VAL A 6 12.03 -24.73 2.30
N ASP A 7 10.82 -25.22 2.57
CA ASP A 7 9.87 -25.63 1.52
C ASP A 7 9.36 -24.44 0.69
N GLN A 8 9.09 -23.29 1.33
CA GLN A 8 8.71 -22.06 0.61
C GLN A 8 9.84 -21.59 -0.32
N LEU A 9 11.06 -21.66 0.12
CA LEU A 9 12.22 -21.17 -0.63
C LEU A 9 12.77 -22.21 -1.62
N ASN A 10 12.53 -23.49 -1.41
CA ASN A 10 12.78 -24.52 -2.42
C ASN A 10 11.89 -24.32 -3.67
N ASN A 11 10.66 -23.78 -3.50
CA ASN A 11 9.85 -23.37 -4.63
C ASN A 11 10.46 -22.18 -5.40
N LEU A 12 11.10 -21.24 -4.71
CA LEU A 12 11.77 -20.12 -5.34
C LEU A 12 12.93 -20.59 -6.24
N SER A 13 13.75 -21.54 -5.77
CA SER A 13 14.86 -22.09 -6.58
C SER A 13 14.39 -22.77 -7.85
N LYS A 14 13.24 -23.44 -7.82
CA LYS A 14 12.62 -24.05 -9.01
C LYS A 14 12.13 -22.99 -10.01
N ILE A 15 11.54 -21.89 -9.51
CA ILE A 15 11.01 -20.80 -10.34
C ILE A 15 12.15 -20.04 -11.03
N ILE A 16 13.27 -19.81 -10.32
CA ILE A 16 14.43 -19.08 -10.85
C ILE A 16 15.18 -19.91 -11.89
N ASN A 17 15.06 -21.24 -11.87
CA ASN A 17 15.63 -22.14 -12.86
C ASN A 17 17.10 -21.84 -13.18
N GLN A 18 17.96 -21.78 -12.14
CA GLN A 18 19.40 -21.51 -12.21
C GLN A 18 19.82 -20.10 -12.68
N ASN A 19 18.89 -19.22 -13.05
CA ASN A 19 19.26 -17.85 -13.39
C ASN A 19 19.88 -17.14 -12.18
N LYS A 20 20.98 -16.42 -12.42
CA LYS A 20 21.53 -15.51 -11.41
C LYS A 20 20.61 -14.31 -11.23
N THR A 21 20.47 -13.81 -10.01
CA THR A 21 19.52 -12.74 -9.71
C THR A 21 20.16 -11.50 -9.13
N ALA A 22 19.60 -10.34 -9.51
CA ALA A 22 19.70 -9.07 -8.80
C ALA A 22 18.47 -8.93 -7.93
N LEU A 23 18.65 -8.89 -6.61
CA LEU A 23 17.60 -9.05 -5.62
C LEU A 23 17.41 -7.80 -4.78
N CYS A 24 16.15 -7.35 -4.63
CA CYS A 24 15.76 -6.44 -3.56
C CYS A 24 14.73 -7.10 -2.64
N ILE A 25 14.68 -6.64 -1.39
CA ILE A 25 13.81 -7.20 -0.37
C ILE A 25 13.15 -6.10 0.48
N GLY A 26 11.88 -6.27 0.82
CA GLY A 26 11.15 -5.34 1.66
C GLY A 26 9.69 -5.70 1.84
N THR A 27 8.96 -4.90 2.58
CA THR A 27 7.49 -5.02 2.70
C THR A 27 6.79 -4.37 1.52
N PHE A 28 7.37 -3.35 0.94
CA PHE A 28 6.84 -2.56 -0.20
C PHE A 28 5.42 -2.02 0.03
N ASP A 29 5.10 -1.69 1.28
CA ASP A 29 3.77 -1.22 1.62
C ASP A 29 3.44 0.10 0.91
N GLY A 30 2.32 0.13 0.17
CA GLY A 30 1.90 1.22 -0.70
C GLY A 30 2.72 1.43 -1.96
N VAL A 31 3.79 0.69 -2.20
CA VAL A 31 4.72 0.80 -3.36
C VAL A 31 4.99 2.27 -3.75
N HIS A 32 5.32 3.09 -2.75
CA HIS A 32 5.57 4.53 -2.90
C HIS A 32 6.82 4.84 -3.76
N LYS A 33 7.01 6.11 -4.12
CA LYS A 33 8.13 6.56 -4.99
C LYS A 33 9.51 6.04 -4.56
N GLY A 34 9.76 5.94 -3.24
CA GLY A 34 11.01 5.35 -2.74
C GLY A 34 11.13 3.85 -3.08
N HIS A 35 10.04 3.11 -2.99
CA HIS A 35 10.02 1.70 -3.41
C HIS A 35 10.19 1.56 -4.93
N LYS A 36 9.53 2.42 -5.73
CA LYS A 36 9.67 2.42 -7.20
C LYS A 36 11.13 2.64 -7.60
N LEU A 37 11.82 3.59 -6.97
CA LEU A 37 13.26 3.82 -7.22
C LEU A 37 14.13 2.59 -6.92
N LEU A 38 13.83 1.87 -5.84
CA LEU A 38 14.54 0.62 -5.51
C LEU A 38 14.30 -0.46 -6.58
N LEU A 39 13.06 -0.60 -7.03
CA LEU A 39 12.68 -1.57 -8.08
C LEU A 39 13.31 -1.21 -9.44
N GLU A 40 13.29 0.06 -9.82
CA GLU A 40 13.93 0.58 -11.02
C GLU A 40 15.44 0.31 -11.01
N LYS A 41 16.11 0.55 -9.88
CA LYS A 41 17.53 0.25 -9.73
C LYS A 41 17.82 -1.24 -9.82
N THR A 42 16.95 -2.07 -9.25
CA THR A 42 17.05 -3.54 -9.34
C THR A 42 16.96 -4.01 -10.80
N ASN A 43 15.99 -3.51 -11.56
CA ASN A 43 15.86 -3.81 -12.99
C ASN A 43 17.05 -3.32 -13.81
N PHE A 44 17.53 -2.11 -13.54
CA PHE A 44 18.68 -1.54 -14.23
C PHE A 44 19.92 -2.42 -14.03
N ILE A 45 20.21 -2.81 -12.79
CA ILE A 45 21.36 -3.66 -12.44
C ILE A 45 21.20 -5.04 -13.06
N ALA A 46 20.01 -5.63 -12.98
CA ALA A 46 19.72 -6.92 -13.57
C ALA A 46 20.02 -6.92 -15.08
N LYS A 47 19.53 -5.93 -15.81
CA LYS A 47 19.76 -5.80 -17.26
C LYS A 47 21.25 -5.57 -17.58
N LYS A 48 21.91 -4.67 -16.83
CA LYS A 48 23.32 -4.33 -17.05
C LYS A 48 24.24 -5.54 -16.87
N ASN A 49 23.95 -6.42 -15.91
CA ASN A 49 24.81 -7.55 -15.53
C ASN A 49 24.30 -8.89 -16.08
N ASN A 50 23.32 -8.87 -16.99
CA ASN A 50 22.68 -10.08 -17.54
C ASN A 50 22.15 -11.02 -16.45
N LEU A 51 21.50 -10.44 -15.44
CA LEU A 51 20.85 -11.12 -14.34
C LEU A 51 19.33 -11.02 -14.49
N LYS A 52 18.59 -11.82 -13.72
CA LYS A 52 17.13 -11.65 -13.57
C LYS A 52 16.81 -10.80 -12.35
N SER A 53 15.86 -9.88 -12.50
CA SER A 53 15.39 -9.08 -11.37
C SER A 53 14.45 -9.89 -10.48
N LEU A 54 14.73 -9.89 -9.17
CA LEU A 54 13.92 -10.56 -8.16
C LEU A 54 13.56 -9.60 -7.04
N THR A 55 12.28 -9.56 -6.68
CA THR A 55 11.82 -8.85 -5.49
C THR A 55 11.22 -9.82 -4.49
N ILE A 56 11.79 -9.88 -3.29
CA ILE A 56 11.19 -10.60 -2.16
C ILE A 56 10.31 -9.63 -1.39
N VAL A 57 9.02 -9.97 -1.28
CA VAL A 57 8.00 -9.16 -0.61
C VAL A 57 7.60 -9.81 0.70
N PHE A 58 7.93 -9.22 1.84
CA PHE A 58 7.39 -9.71 3.10
C PHE A 58 5.87 -9.54 3.14
N LYS A 59 5.14 -10.63 3.39
CA LYS A 59 3.67 -10.60 3.49
C LYS A 59 3.23 -9.69 4.63
N LYS A 60 3.90 -9.79 5.81
CA LYS A 60 3.72 -8.91 6.97
C LYS A 60 5.03 -8.18 7.28
N ARG A 61 4.94 -7.01 7.92
CA ARG A 61 6.13 -6.25 8.31
C ARG A 61 6.92 -7.03 9.36
N PRO A 62 8.24 -7.18 9.23
CA PRO A 62 9.06 -7.83 10.25
C PRO A 62 8.89 -7.25 11.66
N ARG A 63 8.66 -5.92 11.77
CA ARG A 63 8.45 -5.23 13.05
C ARG A 63 7.22 -5.72 13.80
N GLU A 64 6.13 -6.02 13.12
CA GLU A 64 4.89 -6.54 13.75
C GLU A 64 5.09 -7.92 14.35
N PHE A 65 5.99 -8.70 13.76
CA PHE A 65 6.35 -10.02 14.29
C PHE A 65 7.28 -9.92 15.52
N ILE A 66 8.11 -8.87 15.56
CA ILE A 66 9.04 -8.62 16.67
C ILE A 66 8.31 -7.93 17.83
N ASN A 67 7.50 -6.90 17.55
CA ASN A 67 6.77 -6.08 18.52
C ASN A 67 5.26 -6.31 18.35
N LYS A 68 4.71 -7.28 19.07
CA LYS A 68 3.28 -7.67 18.98
C LYS A 68 2.28 -6.53 19.27
N ASN A 69 2.74 -5.43 19.86
CA ASN A 69 1.90 -4.27 20.23
C ASN A 69 1.83 -3.19 19.12
N GLU A 70 2.54 -3.34 18.01
CA GLU A 70 2.51 -2.37 16.90
C GLU A 70 1.54 -2.83 15.79
N ASN A 71 0.24 -2.88 16.08
CA ASN A 71 -0.78 -3.07 15.04
C ASN A 71 -0.96 -1.77 14.23
N GLN A 72 -0.02 -1.49 13.34
CA GLN A 72 -0.16 -0.39 12.37
C GLN A 72 -0.84 -0.89 11.10
N SER A 73 -1.93 -0.23 10.71
CA SER A 73 -2.60 -0.52 9.44
C SER A 73 -1.66 -0.38 8.24
N TYR A 74 -1.89 -1.17 7.20
CA TYR A 74 -1.16 -1.14 5.94
C TYR A 74 -1.73 -0.08 4.99
N LEU A 75 -0.87 0.47 4.13
CA LEU A 75 -1.31 1.31 3.01
C LEU A 75 -1.98 0.48 1.91
N SER A 76 -1.63 -0.80 1.80
CA SER A 76 -2.12 -1.68 0.74
C SER A 76 -2.05 -3.15 1.14
N ASP A 77 -2.97 -3.94 0.61
CA ASP A 77 -2.92 -5.39 0.75
C ASP A 77 -1.77 -6.02 -0.07
N LEU A 78 -1.50 -7.30 0.15
CA LEU A 78 -0.42 -8.03 -0.52
C LEU A 78 -0.63 -8.11 -2.04
N ASN A 79 -1.85 -8.35 -2.49
CA ASN A 79 -2.15 -8.50 -3.92
C ASN A 79 -1.92 -7.18 -4.67
N PHE A 80 -2.33 -6.06 -4.08
CA PHE A 80 -2.05 -4.73 -4.60
C PHE A 80 -0.54 -4.49 -4.72
N ARG A 81 0.24 -4.83 -3.68
CA ARG A 81 1.71 -4.68 -3.69
C ARG A 81 2.35 -5.50 -4.81
N ILE A 82 1.97 -6.78 -4.94
CA ILE A 82 2.46 -7.67 -6.00
C ILE A 82 2.14 -7.11 -7.37
N ASN A 83 0.89 -6.68 -7.60
CA ASN A 83 0.48 -6.08 -8.88
C ASN A 83 1.28 -4.82 -9.22
N LYS A 84 1.46 -3.91 -8.26
CA LYS A 84 2.23 -2.68 -8.48
C LYS A 84 3.71 -2.96 -8.73
N ILE A 85 4.30 -3.96 -8.09
CA ILE A 85 5.69 -4.38 -8.33
C ILE A 85 5.81 -5.01 -9.72
N SER A 86 4.86 -5.85 -10.14
CA SER A 86 4.87 -6.46 -11.48
C SER A 86 4.81 -5.41 -12.60
N GLN A 87 4.02 -4.33 -12.39
CA GLN A 87 3.96 -3.20 -13.31
C GLN A 87 5.29 -2.43 -13.44
N GLN A 88 6.23 -2.60 -12.50
CA GLN A 88 7.58 -2.06 -12.64
C GLN A 88 8.50 -2.92 -13.51
N GLY A 89 8.02 -4.05 -14.04
CA GLY A 89 8.78 -4.92 -14.94
C GLY A 89 9.80 -5.84 -14.24
N ILE A 90 9.59 -6.16 -12.98
CA ILE A 90 10.38 -7.15 -12.23
C ILE A 90 10.11 -8.56 -12.80
N ASP A 91 11.19 -9.32 -13.11
CA ASP A 91 11.08 -10.67 -13.68
C ASP A 91 10.43 -11.67 -12.69
N TYR A 92 10.82 -11.62 -11.41
CA TYR A 92 10.32 -12.53 -10.38
C TYR A 92 9.90 -11.78 -9.12
N ILE A 93 8.72 -12.11 -8.61
CA ILE A 93 8.20 -11.57 -7.34
C ILE A 93 7.90 -12.74 -6.42
N TYR A 94 8.49 -12.74 -5.23
CA TYR A 94 8.33 -13.83 -4.28
C TYR A 94 7.79 -13.34 -2.94
N PRO A 95 6.52 -13.67 -2.59
CA PRO A 95 5.97 -13.37 -1.27
C PRO A 95 6.57 -14.26 -0.21
N LEU A 96 7.19 -13.69 0.82
CA LEU A 96 7.86 -14.39 1.90
C LEU A 96 7.15 -14.14 3.24
N ASP A 97 6.87 -15.19 3.98
CA ASP A 97 6.41 -15.10 5.36
C ASP A 97 7.60 -14.84 6.29
N PHE A 98 7.55 -13.74 7.04
CA PHE A 98 8.52 -13.49 8.10
C PHE A 98 8.08 -14.29 9.35
N ASN A 99 8.91 -15.24 9.75
CA ASN A 99 8.63 -16.18 10.84
C ASN A 99 9.82 -16.24 11.84
N ASN A 100 9.70 -17.07 12.89
CA ASN A 100 10.75 -17.21 13.90
C ASN A 100 12.09 -17.71 13.33
N GLU A 101 12.05 -18.51 12.26
CA GLU A 101 13.27 -19.02 11.62
C GLU A 101 14.04 -17.86 10.97
N ILE A 102 13.37 -17.02 10.18
CA ILE A 102 13.98 -15.85 9.54
C ILE A 102 14.39 -14.80 10.57
N LYS A 103 13.57 -14.59 11.61
CA LYS A 103 13.83 -13.62 12.69
C LYS A 103 15.16 -13.93 13.40
N ASN A 104 15.48 -15.20 13.59
CA ASN A 104 16.64 -15.64 14.36
C ASN A 104 17.92 -15.79 13.52
N LEU A 105 17.87 -15.49 12.22
CA LEU A 105 19.06 -15.51 11.36
C LEU A 105 19.86 -14.22 11.54
N SER A 106 21.19 -14.37 11.68
CA SER A 106 22.14 -13.26 11.49
C SER A 106 22.08 -12.74 10.05
N ALA A 107 22.60 -11.55 9.80
CA ALA A 107 22.73 -11.02 8.45
C ALA A 107 23.49 -12.00 7.53
N LYS A 108 24.57 -12.59 8.03
CA LYS A 108 25.37 -13.58 7.29
C LYS A 108 24.55 -14.81 6.91
N GLU A 109 23.86 -15.42 7.87
CA GLU A 109 23.04 -16.61 7.62
C GLU A 109 21.91 -16.32 6.63
N PHE A 110 21.24 -15.17 6.79
CA PHE A 110 20.17 -14.75 5.89
C PHE A 110 20.68 -14.51 4.46
N LEU A 111 21.83 -13.84 4.28
CA LEU A 111 22.43 -13.63 2.96
C LEU A 111 22.91 -14.94 2.33
N CYS A 112 23.53 -15.85 3.09
CA CYS A 112 23.91 -17.17 2.60
C CYS A 112 22.69 -17.96 2.13
N PHE A 113 21.59 -17.87 2.87
CA PHE A 113 20.33 -18.47 2.55
C PHE A 113 19.74 -17.93 1.24
N LEU A 114 19.67 -16.59 1.08
CA LEU A 114 19.23 -15.98 -0.15
C LEU A 114 20.15 -16.29 -1.35
N LYS A 115 21.46 -16.28 -1.13
CA LYS A 115 22.44 -16.64 -2.15
C LYS A 115 22.19 -18.05 -2.70
N LYS A 116 21.94 -19.02 -1.82
CA LYS A 116 21.71 -20.41 -2.20
C LYS A 116 20.36 -20.60 -2.90
N LEU A 117 19.29 -20.02 -2.39
CA LEU A 117 17.91 -20.30 -2.83
C LEU A 117 17.43 -19.41 -3.96
N ALA A 118 17.88 -18.16 -3.98
CA ALA A 118 17.57 -17.19 -5.00
C ALA A 118 18.67 -17.06 -6.07
N ASN A 119 19.72 -17.87 -6.01
CA ASN A 119 20.93 -17.72 -6.83
C ASN A 119 21.39 -16.24 -6.90
N MET A 120 21.34 -15.57 -5.73
CA MET A 120 21.57 -14.14 -5.63
C MET A 120 23.04 -13.82 -5.90
N ASN A 121 23.27 -12.94 -6.87
CA ASN A 121 24.57 -12.42 -7.23
C ASN A 121 24.74 -10.96 -6.77
N HIS A 122 23.67 -10.18 -6.83
CA HIS A 122 23.67 -8.77 -6.49
C HIS A 122 22.52 -8.44 -5.54
N LEU A 123 22.82 -7.83 -4.41
CA LEU A 123 21.83 -7.32 -3.45
C LEU A 123 21.65 -5.82 -3.64
N ILE A 124 20.38 -5.38 -3.75
CA ILE A 124 20.02 -3.97 -3.89
C ILE A 124 19.13 -3.58 -2.71
N VAL A 125 19.56 -2.64 -1.88
CA VAL A 125 18.86 -2.21 -0.68
C VAL A 125 18.92 -0.69 -0.50
N SER A 126 18.07 -0.13 0.36
CA SER A 126 18.19 1.28 0.74
C SER A 126 19.37 1.47 1.72
N GLU A 127 19.94 2.67 1.77
CA GLU A 127 21.01 3.02 2.72
C GLU A 127 20.63 2.78 4.20
N LYS A 128 19.32 2.77 4.51
CA LYS A 128 18.81 2.56 5.87
C LYS A 128 18.48 1.11 6.18
N THR A 129 18.74 0.21 5.26
CA THR A 129 18.41 -1.20 5.46
C THR A 129 19.30 -1.81 6.54
N LYS A 130 18.67 -2.56 7.42
CA LYS A 130 19.30 -3.38 8.45
C LYS A 130 18.90 -4.82 8.26
N LEU A 131 19.85 -5.74 8.25
CA LEU A 131 19.61 -7.17 8.03
C LEU A 131 19.98 -8.00 9.27
N GLY A 132 19.32 -9.13 9.41
CA GLY A 132 19.53 -10.08 10.49
C GLY A 132 19.02 -9.59 11.86
N TYR A 133 19.05 -10.48 12.84
CA TYR A 133 18.79 -10.11 14.23
C TYR A 133 19.89 -9.18 14.79
N ASP A 134 21.10 -9.27 14.21
CA ASP A 134 22.28 -8.46 14.50
C ASP A 134 22.22 -7.04 13.89
N GLN A 135 21.18 -6.74 13.12
CA GLN A 135 20.90 -5.39 12.57
C GLN A 135 22.04 -4.81 11.72
N LEU A 136 22.76 -5.67 11.00
CA LEU A 136 23.93 -5.27 10.20
C LEU A 136 23.53 -4.29 9.09
N SER A 137 24.29 -3.22 8.90
CA SER A 137 23.99 -2.14 7.96
C SER A 137 25.25 -1.38 7.53
N GLY A 138 25.15 -0.50 6.53
CA GLY A 138 26.26 0.36 6.10
C GLY A 138 27.49 -0.41 5.67
N ASP A 139 28.66 0.05 6.13
CA ASP A 139 29.96 -0.51 5.75
C ASP A 139 30.16 -1.96 6.23
N ASP A 140 29.58 -2.32 7.38
CA ASP A 140 29.65 -3.70 7.88
C ASP A 140 28.87 -4.65 6.96
N LEU A 141 27.71 -4.21 6.45
CA LEU A 141 26.95 -4.98 5.48
C LEU A 141 27.68 -5.08 4.13
N PHE A 142 28.35 -4.01 3.73
CA PHE A 142 29.19 -4.00 2.52
C PHE A 142 30.32 -5.02 2.63
N THR A 143 31.10 -4.97 3.71
CA THR A 143 32.19 -5.90 3.99
C THR A 143 31.70 -7.36 4.04
N LEU A 144 30.55 -7.60 4.66
CA LEU A 144 29.97 -8.94 4.67
C LEU A 144 29.61 -9.43 3.25
N CYS A 145 29.03 -8.57 2.42
CA CYS A 145 28.71 -8.93 1.03
C CYS A 145 29.98 -9.27 0.23
N GLU A 146 31.05 -8.49 0.36
CA GLU A 146 32.34 -8.79 -0.27
C GLU A 146 32.88 -10.17 0.15
N ASN A 147 32.90 -10.45 1.46
CA ASN A 147 33.32 -11.76 2.00
C ASN A 147 32.48 -12.92 1.47
N LEU A 148 31.21 -12.68 1.18
CA LEU A 148 30.29 -13.65 0.60
C LEU A 148 30.36 -13.69 -0.94
N LYS A 149 31.20 -12.88 -1.59
CA LYS A 149 31.26 -12.72 -3.06
C LYS A 149 29.89 -12.36 -3.63
N LEU A 150 29.24 -11.38 -3.02
CA LEU A 150 27.99 -10.76 -3.44
C LEU A 150 28.25 -9.30 -3.77
N GLU A 151 27.74 -8.83 -4.89
CA GLU A 151 27.69 -7.41 -5.17
C GLU A 151 26.61 -6.74 -4.30
N LEU A 152 26.88 -5.52 -3.84
CA LEU A 152 25.93 -4.72 -3.06
C LEU A 152 25.77 -3.33 -3.67
N THR A 153 24.52 -2.88 -3.80
CA THR A 153 24.20 -1.49 -4.16
C THR A 153 23.28 -0.88 -3.14
N PHE A 154 23.70 0.22 -2.52
CA PHE A 154 22.85 1.08 -1.74
C PHE A 154 22.11 2.08 -2.63
N VAL A 155 20.79 2.15 -2.46
CA VAL A 155 19.95 3.12 -3.16
C VAL A 155 19.65 4.28 -2.21
N LYS A 156 20.11 5.47 -2.58
CA LYS A 156 19.81 6.69 -1.85
C LYS A 156 18.36 7.08 -2.07
N MET A 157 17.61 7.20 -0.98
CA MET A 157 16.20 7.56 -1.05
C MET A 157 16.06 9.05 -1.36
N ASN A 158 15.32 9.38 -2.41
CA ASN A 158 15.04 10.76 -2.77
C ASN A 158 14.25 11.47 -1.67
N LYS A 159 14.69 12.70 -1.36
CA LYS A 159 13.91 13.65 -0.58
C LYS A 159 12.97 14.38 -1.51
N LEU A 160 11.72 14.51 -1.17
CA LEU A 160 10.78 15.43 -1.80
C LEU A 160 10.52 16.57 -0.82
N ASN A 161 10.83 17.81 -1.21
CA ASN A 161 10.74 18.99 -0.32
C ASN A 161 11.43 18.73 1.03
N GLU A 162 12.69 18.27 1.01
CA GLU A 162 13.51 17.94 2.18
C GLU A 162 13.01 16.81 3.08
N GLN A 163 11.82 16.28 2.83
CA GLN A 163 11.25 15.15 3.59
C GLN A 163 11.55 13.82 2.92
N ILE A 164 12.01 12.87 3.72
CA ILE A 164 12.24 11.49 3.25
C ILE A 164 10.88 10.83 2.99
N ILE A 165 10.70 10.28 1.79
CA ILE A 165 9.52 9.49 1.45
C ILE A 165 9.60 8.16 2.20
N SER A 166 8.68 7.95 3.15
CA SER A 166 8.58 6.72 3.94
C SER A 166 7.13 6.32 4.16
N THR A 167 6.89 5.04 4.39
CA THR A 167 5.56 4.52 4.74
C THR A 167 4.97 5.24 5.96
N SER A 168 5.77 5.53 6.99
CA SER A 168 5.28 6.24 8.20
C SER A 168 4.84 7.67 7.91
N THR A 169 5.58 8.41 7.07
CA THR A 169 5.18 9.75 6.62
C THR A 169 3.86 9.70 5.85
N ILE A 170 3.71 8.75 4.93
CA ILE A 170 2.48 8.59 4.14
C ILE A 170 1.30 8.21 5.05
N ASN A 171 1.50 7.30 6.01
CA ASN A 171 0.48 6.94 6.99
C ASN A 171 -0.04 8.16 7.77
N SER A 172 0.88 9.02 8.24
CA SER A 172 0.51 10.25 8.95
C SER A 172 -0.30 11.20 8.08
N LEU A 173 0.07 11.36 6.80
CA LEU A 173 -0.67 12.20 5.85
C LEU A 173 -2.08 11.67 5.59
N ILE A 174 -2.25 10.36 5.41
CA ILE A 174 -3.55 9.73 5.18
C ILE A 174 -4.42 9.84 6.43
N LYS A 175 -3.89 9.54 7.62
CA LYS A 175 -4.61 9.69 8.90
C LYS A 175 -5.08 11.12 9.15
N SER A 176 -4.30 12.11 8.74
CA SER A 176 -4.68 13.53 8.84
C SER A 176 -5.52 14.05 7.68
N GLY A 177 -5.94 13.19 6.74
CA GLY A 177 -6.74 13.55 5.57
C GLY A 177 -5.99 14.34 4.49
N LYS A 178 -4.66 14.49 4.57
CA LYS A 178 -3.83 15.20 3.59
C LYS A 178 -3.54 14.32 2.36
N ILE A 179 -4.61 13.85 1.71
CA ILE A 179 -4.58 12.83 0.66
C ILE A 179 -3.77 13.29 -0.56
N GLU A 180 -3.92 14.54 -0.99
CA GLU A 180 -3.19 15.07 -2.15
C GLU A 180 -1.67 14.96 -1.95
N LYS A 181 -1.20 15.31 -0.76
CA LYS A 181 0.23 15.19 -0.42
C LYS A 181 0.65 13.71 -0.31
N ALA A 182 -0.20 12.85 0.24
CA ALA A 182 0.05 11.40 0.26
C ALA A 182 0.17 10.82 -1.15
N ASN A 183 -0.72 11.20 -2.07
CA ASN A 183 -0.70 10.79 -3.47
C ASN A 183 0.59 11.21 -4.18
N ILE A 184 1.09 12.41 -3.92
CA ILE A 184 2.39 12.87 -4.46
C ILE A 184 3.53 11.94 -4.00
N TYR A 185 3.53 11.49 -2.74
CA TYR A 185 4.56 10.61 -2.18
C TYR A 185 4.42 9.16 -2.67
N LEU A 186 3.18 8.70 -2.83
CA LEU A 186 2.88 7.40 -3.44
C LEU A 186 3.27 7.38 -4.92
N GLY A 187 3.12 8.51 -5.62
CA GLY A 187 3.20 8.59 -7.08
C GLY A 187 2.04 7.86 -7.75
N ASP A 188 0.91 7.79 -7.04
CA ASP A 188 -0.35 7.15 -7.42
C ASP A 188 -1.46 7.65 -6.49
N LEU A 189 -2.73 7.47 -6.88
CA LEU A 189 -3.84 7.74 -5.98
C LEU A 189 -3.87 6.71 -4.84
N TYR A 190 -4.18 7.16 -3.63
CA TYR A 190 -4.41 6.25 -2.53
C TYR A 190 -5.68 5.44 -2.76
N ASN A 191 -5.55 4.11 -2.72
CA ASN A 191 -6.62 3.19 -3.02
C ASN A 191 -7.05 2.42 -1.77
N VAL A 192 -8.35 2.28 -1.58
CA VAL A 192 -8.95 1.38 -0.60
C VAL A 192 -9.95 0.46 -1.29
N LYS A 193 -9.94 -0.82 -0.92
CA LYS A 193 -10.87 -1.81 -1.42
C LYS A 193 -11.83 -2.21 -0.31
N GLY A 194 -13.12 -2.20 -0.60
CA GLY A 194 -14.15 -2.56 0.36
C GLY A 194 -15.27 -3.39 -0.25
N LYS A 195 -15.93 -4.20 0.59
CA LYS A 195 -17.16 -4.89 0.24
C LYS A 195 -18.35 -4.00 0.52
N VAL A 196 -19.28 -3.90 -0.42
CA VAL A 196 -20.50 -3.13 -0.22
C VAL A 196 -21.45 -3.91 0.68
N ILE A 197 -21.79 -3.31 1.82
CA ILE A 197 -22.70 -3.87 2.82
C ILE A 197 -23.99 -3.06 2.93
N LYS A 198 -25.03 -3.64 3.53
CA LYS A 198 -26.26 -2.92 3.82
C LYS A 198 -26.00 -1.87 4.91
N GLY A 199 -26.55 -0.68 4.75
CA GLY A 199 -26.52 0.42 5.71
C GLY A 199 -27.91 0.95 6.01
N ASP A 200 -27.99 2.08 6.72
CA ASP A 200 -29.26 2.65 7.22
C ASP A 200 -30.09 3.37 6.15
N GLN A 201 -29.64 3.43 4.89
CA GLN A 201 -30.33 3.98 3.71
C GLN A 201 -30.76 5.46 3.79
N ILE A 202 -30.32 6.22 4.80
CA ILE A 202 -30.66 7.65 4.98
C ILE A 202 -30.28 8.49 3.75
N GLY A 203 -29.17 8.17 3.09
CA GLY A 203 -28.76 8.82 1.84
C GLY A 203 -29.81 8.68 0.73
N SER A 204 -30.48 7.53 0.64
CA SER A 204 -31.55 7.29 -0.34
C SER A 204 -32.76 8.16 -0.07
N GLU A 205 -33.15 8.34 1.19
CA GLU A 205 -34.27 9.23 1.60
C GLU A 205 -33.97 10.70 1.26
N LEU A 206 -32.72 11.11 1.31
CA LEU A 206 -32.27 12.45 0.95
C LEU A 206 -32.11 12.64 -0.57
N GLY A 207 -32.25 11.58 -1.38
CA GLY A 207 -32.01 11.58 -2.82
C GLY A 207 -30.56 11.40 -3.26
N PHE A 208 -29.65 10.97 -2.33
CA PHE A 208 -28.24 10.69 -2.59
C PHE A 208 -27.89 9.29 -2.06
N PRO A 209 -28.28 8.22 -2.75
CA PRO A 209 -28.02 6.86 -2.28
C PRO A 209 -26.52 6.64 -2.10
N THR A 210 -26.14 6.04 -0.97
CA THR A 210 -24.75 5.73 -0.62
C THR A 210 -24.56 4.23 -0.47
N ALA A 211 -23.39 3.74 -0.92
CA ALA A 211 -22.91 2.40 -0.64
C ALA A 211 -22.05 2.43 0.64
N ASN A 212 -22.43 1.65 1.64
CA ASN A 212 -21.63 1.46 2.84
C ASN A 212 -20.52 0.45 2.54
N LEU A 213 -19.30 0.74 2.98
CA LEU A 213 -18.11 -0.05 2.68
C LEU A 213 -17.53 -0.68 3.95
N GLU A 214 -17.39 -1.99 3.91
CA GLU A 214 -16.58 -2.74 4.86
C GLU A 214 -15.17 -2.87 4.30
N ILE A 215 -14.21 -2.16 4.92
CA ILE A 215 -12.80 -2.21 4.57
C ILE A 215 -12.09 -3.10 5.57
N SER A 216 -11.10 -3.89 5.12
CA SER A 216 -10.28 -4.69 6.03
C SER A 216 -9.68 -3.82 7.16
N PRO A 217 -9.78 -4.21 8.43
CA PRO A 217 -9.20 -3.46 9.55
C PRO A 217 -7.67 -3.34 9.47
N GLU A 218 -7.02 -4.22 8.69
CA GLU A 218 -5.59 -4.13 8.43
C GLU A 218 -5.24 -2.98 7.46
N ILE A 219 -6.20 -2.42 6.71
CA ILE A 219 -5.95 -1.34 5.74
C ILE A 219 -6.27 0.02 6.38
N LEU A 220 -5.36 0.97 6.16
CA LEU A 220 -5.50 2.31 6.70
C LEU A 220 -6.65 3.06 6.04
N ALA A 221 -7.71 3.35 6.78
CA ALA A 221 -8.74 4.28 6.33
C ALA A 221 -8.25 5.73 6.50
N PRO A 222 -8.55 6.64 5.54
CA PRO A 222 -8.22 8.06 5.69
C PRO A 222 -8.87 8.70 6.91
N GLY A 223 -8.37 9.85 7.34
CA GLY A 223 -8.99 10.66 8.38
C GLY A 223 -10.44 11.04 8.03
N ASP A 224 -11.20 11.51 9.03
CA ASP A 224 -12.59 11.88 8.82
C ASP A 224 -12.72 13.06 7.85
N GLY A 225 -13.76 13.03 7.02
CA GLY A 225 -14.01 14.05 6.01
C GLY A 225 -14.83 13.55 4.84
N VAL A 226 -15.06 14.45 3.88
CA VAL A 226 -15.64 14.17 2.57
C VAL A 226 -14.56 14.29 1.51
N TYR A 227 -14.49 13.33 0.60
CA TYR A 227 -13.43 13.21 -0.39
C TYR A 227 -13.97 13.03 -1.79
N ALA A 228 -13.33 13.65 -2.77
CA ALA A 228 -13.49 13.33 -4.18
C ALA A 228 -12.74 12.04 -4.49
N CYS A 229 -13.39 11.10 -5.16
CA CYS A 229 -12.78 9.83 -5.51
C CYS A 229 -13.29 9.27 -6.84
N TYR A 230 -12.50 8.39 -7.44
CA TYR A 230 -12.99 7.47 -8.47
C TYR A 230 -13.45 6.17 -7.80
N VAL A 231 -14.57 5.64 -8.26
CA VAL A 231 -15.14 4.36 -7.81
C VAL A 231 -15.05 3.36 -8.95
N ASN A 232 -14.22 2.34 -8.78
CA ASN A 232 -13.99 1.32 -9.80
C ASN A 232 -14.86 0.09 -9.50
N ILE A 233 -15.76 -0.24 -10.44
CA ILE A 233 -16.71 -1.35 -10.37
C ILE A 233 -16.61 -2.12 -11.68
N GLU A 234 -16.25 -3.39 -11.66
CA GLU A 234 -16.23 -4.28 -12.85
C GLU A 234 -15.57 -3.61 -14.09
N ASN A 235 -14.36 -3.06 -13.92
CA ASN A 235 -13.60 -2.37 -14.97
C ASN A 235 -14.19 -1.05 -15.48
N LYS A 236 -15.21 -0.49 -14.81
CA LYS A 236 -15.74 0.85 -15.07
C LYS A 236 -15.43 1.78 -13.92
N SER A 237 -15.06 3.01 -14.26
CA SER A 237 -14.74 4.04 -13.28
C SER A 237 -15.83 5.10 -13.26
N PHE A 238 -16.34 5.42 -12.07
CA PHE A 238 -17.37 6.41 -11.80
C PHE A 238 -16.81 7.48 -10.87
N PHE A 239 -17.40 8.67 -10.89
CA PHE A 239 -17.12 9.71 -9.92
C PHE A 239 -17.85 9.40 -8.61
N GLY A 240 -17.22 9.71 -7.47
CA GLY A 240 -17.80 9.44 -6.16
C GLY A 240 -17.48 10.49 -5.11
N ALA A 241 -18.42 10.66 -4.20
CA ALA A 241 -18.28 11.42 -2.97
C ALA A 241 -18.14 10.44 -1.81
N LEU A 242 -16.91 10.26 -1.33
CA LEU A 242 -16.58 9.36 -0.20
C LEU A 242 -16.70 10.13 1.10
N SER A 243 -17.52 9.64 2.03
CA SER A 243 -17.70 10.17 3.37
C SER A 243 -17.12 9.20 4.39
N ILE A 244 -16.23 9.69 5.26
CA ILE A 244 -15.62 8.91 6.34
C ILE A 244 -15.83 9.67 7.64
N GLY A 245 -16.42 9.04 8.66
CA GLY A 245 -16.63 9.68 9.95
C GLY A 245 -17.61 8.96 10.86
N TYR A 246 -17.77 9.50 12.04
CA TYR A 246 -18.75 9.03 13.02
C TYR A 246 -20.10 9.68 12.74
N ARG A 247 -21.17 8.89 12.77
CA ARG A 247 -22.52 9.48 12.76
C ARG A 247 -22.87 9.97 14.16
N PRO A 248 -23.28 11.21 14.33
CA PRO A 248 -23.84 11.69 15.57
C PRO A 248 -25.28 11.17 15.71
N THR A 249 -25.47 9.87 15.93
CA THR A 249 -26.80 9.28 16.09
C THR A 249 -27.26 9.31 17.54
N LEU A 250 -28.59 9.39 17.74
CA LEU A 250 -29.35 9.44 18.99
C LEU A 250 -29.21 8.16 19.88
N LYS A 251 -28.45 7.17 19.48
CA LYS A 251 -28.12 5.96 20.24
C LYS A 251 -26.61 5.77 20.22
N ASN A 252 -26.02 5.51 21.36
CA ASN A 252 -24.61 5.39 21.75
C ASN A 252 -23.69 4.47 20.93
N ASN A 253 -23.88 4.30 19.64
CA ASN A 253 -22.98 3.54 18.76
C ASN A 253 -22.07 4.51 18.02
N HIS A 254 -20.85 4.73 18.56
CA HIS A 254 -19.78 5.49 17.93
C HIS A 254 -19.07 4.68 16.84
N GLU A 255 -19.81 4.07 15.92
CA GLU A 255 -19.20 3.33 14.83
C GLU A 255 -18.78 4.28 13.71
N ARG A 256 -17.52 4.22 13.33
CA ARG A 256 -16.96 4.98 12.22
C ARG A 256 -17.41 4.35 10.91
N LYS A 257 -18.17 5.08 10.09
CA LYS A 257 -18.72 4.59 8.82
C LYS A 257 -17.93 5.13 7.64
N ILE A 258 -17.86 4.32 6.60
CA ILE A 258 -17.25 4.66 5.32
C ILE A 258 -18.33 4.45 4.27
N GLU A 259 -18.76 5.53 3.65
CA GLU A 259 -19.88 5.55 2.71
C GLU A 259 -19.48 6.29 1.43
N VAL A 260 -19.89 5.78 0.28
CA VAL A 260 -19.65 6.47 -0.99
C VAL A 260 -20.96 6.66 -1.76
N HIS A 261 -21.25 7.91 -2.11
CA HIS A 261 -22.26 8.24 -3.13
C HIS A 261 -21.58 8.16 -4.50
N ILE A 262 -22.09 7.30 -5.38
CA ILE A 262 -21.58 7.12 -6.74
C ILE A 262 -22.42 7.96 -7.67
N ILE A 263 -21.82 8.95 -8.30
CA ILE A 263 -22.52 9.93 -9.15
C ILE A 263 -22.99 9.24 -10.43
N ASP A 264 -24.26 9.51 -10.83
CA ASP A 264 -24.91 8.95 -12.01
C ASP A 264 -24.94 7.41 -12.05
N PHE A 265 -25.14 6.79 -10.87
CA PHE A 265 -25.16 5.34 -10.73
C PHE A 265 -26.38 4.87 -9.93
N ASN A 266 -27.14 3.92 -10.49
CA ASN A 266 -28.38 3.42 -9.90
C ASN A 266 -28.51 1.89 -9.84
N LYS A 267 -27.39 1.16 -9.99
CA LYS A 267 -27.39 -0.30 -9.98
C LYS A 267 -27.20 -0.85 -8.57
N ASN A 268 -27.78 -2.02 -8.31
CA ASN A 268 -27.52 -2.76 -7.08
C ASN A 268 -26.12 -3.38 -7.11
N ILE A 269 -25.31 -3.04 -6.08
CA ILE A 269 -23.93 -3.53 -5.91
C ILE A 269 -23.68 -4.14 -4.53
N TYR A 270 -24.72 -4.46 -3.77
CA TYR A 270 -24.56 -5.15 -2.48
C TYR A 270 -23.79 -6.46 -2.64
N GLY A 271 -22.87 -6.71 -1.70
CA GLY A 271 -22.00 -7.88 -1.69
C GLY A 271 -20.82 -7.81 -2.67
N LYS A 272 -20.81 -6.85 -3.61
CA LYS A 272 -19.66 -6.67 -4.53
C LYS A 272 -18.50 -6.00 -3.82
N SER A 273 -17.29 -6.34 -4.26
CA SER A 273 -16.07 -5.64 -3.86
C SER A 273 -15.81 -4.50 -4.85
N ILE A 274 -15.64 -3.28 -4.33
CA ILE A 274 -15.32 -2.10 -5.15
C ILE A 274 -14.01 -1.48 -4.68
N GLU A 275 -13.34 -0.77 -5.58
CA GLU A 275 -12.09 -0.06 -5.31
C GLU A 275 -12.33 1.45 -5.39
N ILE A 276 -11.85 2.17 -4.38
CA ILE A 276 -11.98 3.64 -4.26
C ILE A 276 -10.60 4.27 -4.40
N SER A 277 -10.39 5.02 -5.47
CA SER A 277 -9.16 5.81 -5.69
C SER A 277 -9.41 7.25 -5.22
N ILE A 278 -8.78 7.64 -4.11
CA ILE A 278 -9.08 8.89 -3.41
C ILE A 278 -8.21 10.01 -3.97
N VAL A 279 -8.85 11.07 -4.46
CA VAL A 279 -8.17 12.17 -5.18
C VAL A 279 -7.86 13.33 -4.26
N LYS A 280 -8.87 13.84 -3.54
CA LYS A 280 -8.76 15.09 -2.77
C LYS A 280 -9.76 15.13 -1.62
N LYS A 281 -9.35 15.71 -0.49
CA LYS A 281 -10.27 16.06 0.59
C LYS A 281 -11.03 17.33 0.22
N ILE A 282 -12.36 17.28 0.33
CA ILE A 282 -13.25 18.42 0.03
C ILE A 282 -13.49 19.26 1.26
N ARG A 283 -13.77 18.60 2.39
CA ARG A 283 -14.01 19.26 3.68
C ARG A 283 -13.94 18.26 4.84
N ASP A 284 -13.92 18.80 6.04
CA ASP A 284 -14.10 18.03 7.26
C ASP A 284 -15.56 17.62 7.47
N GLN A 285 -15.80 16.65 8.35
CA GLN A 285 -17.14 16.30 8.80
C GLN A 285 -17.72 17.46 9.63
N VAL A 286 -18.97 17.83 9.35
CA VAL A 286 -19.72 18.87 10.04
C VAL A 286 -21.08 18.33 10.43
N ARG A 287 -21.55 18.69 11.63
CA ARG A 287 -22.91 18.42 12.09
C ARG A 287 -23.86 19.49 11.54
N TYR A 288 -24.97 19.08 10.96
CA TYR A 288 -25.99 19.98 10.43
C TYR A 288 -27.21 20.01 11.36
N GLU A 289 -27.77 21.19 11.55
CA GLU A 289 -28.95 21.43 12.40
C GLU A 289 -30.26 20.90 11.78
N SER A 290 -30.28 20.73 10.46
CA SER A 290 -31.48 20.21 9.75
C SER A 290 -31.06 19.37 8.53
N LEU A 291 -31.97 18.46 8.12
CA LEU A 291 -31.80 17.64 6.92
C LEU A 291 -31.73 18.51 5.64
N ASP A 292 -32.44 19.64 5.59
CA ASP A 292 -32.37 20.54 4.44
C ASP A 292 -31.02 21.22 4.29
N LYS A 293 -30.37 21.64 5.40
CA LYS A 293 -29.02 22.17 5.39
C LYS A 293 -28.01 21.09 4.91
N LEU A 294 -28.15 19.86 5.41
CA LEU A 294 -27.36 18.73 4.97
C LEU A 294 -27.54 18.47 3.46
N LYS A 295 -28.76 18.42 2.98
CA LYS A 295 -29.10 18.19 1.57
C LYS A 295 -28.51 19.26 0.65
N LYS A 296 -28.57 20.54 1.04
CA LYS A 296 -27.92 21.64 0.31
C LYS A 296 -26.41 21.46 0.23
N GLN A 297 -25.77 21.10 1.35
CA GLN A 297 -24.32 20.89 1.39
C GLN A 297 -23.89 19.70 0.51
N ILE A 298 -24.61 18.57 0.54
CA ILE A 298 -24.31 17.42 -0.32
C ILE A 298 -24.36 17.82 -1.80
N LYS A 299 -25.32 18.64 -2.23
CA LYS A 299 -25.38 19.16 -3.63
C LYS A 299 -24.14 19.97 -3.98
N ILE A 300 -23.70 20.85 -3.07
CA ILE A 300 -22.48 21.65 -3.25
C ILE A 300 -21.25 20.73 -3.36
N ASP A 301 -21.13 19.75 -2.46
CA ASP A 301 -20.03 18.80 -2.45
C ASP A 301 -19.96 18.01 -3.77
N ILE A 302 -21.10 17.49 -4.26
CA ILE A 302 -21.18 16.74 -5.52
C ILE A 302 -20.74 17.60 -6.70
N ASN A 303 -21.21 18.86 -6.79
CA ASN A 303 -20.81 19.77 -7.85
C ASN A 303 -19.31 20.05 -7.82
N ASN A 304 -18.74 20.32 -6.65
CA ASN A 304 -17.30 20.54 -6.48
C ASN A 304 -16.49 19.30 -6.88
N ILE A 305 -16.93 18.11 -6.44
CA ILE A 305 -16.31 16.82 -6.77
C ILE A 305 -16.33 16.59 -8.28
N PHE A 306 -17.46 16.83 -8.92
CA PHE A 306 -17.60 16.68 -10.37
C PHE A 306 -16.61 17.56 -11.13
N GLN A 307 -16.47 18.84 -10.76
CA GLN A 307 -15.51 19.76 -11.38
C GLN A 307 -14.06 19.29 -11.18
N ILE A 308 -13.69 18.88 -9.95
CA ILE A 308 -12.34 18.39 -9.62
C ILE A 308 -11.99 17.15 -10.43
N LEU A 309 -12.90 16.19 -10.51
CA LEU A 309 -12.62 14.91 -11.17
C LEU A 309 -12.66 15.03 -12.69
N LYS A 310 -13.49 15.93 -13.23
CA LYS A 310 -13.54 16.21 -14.67
C LYS A 310 -12.25 16.86 -15.16
N SER A 311 -11.71 17.84 -14.43
CA SER A 311 -10.44 18.48 -14.80
C SER A 311 -9.26 17.50 -14.81
N LYS A 312 -9.17 16.58 -13.84
CA LYS A 312 -8.08 15.59 -13.75
C LYS A 312 -8.19 14.43 -14.73
N LYS A 313 -9.33 14.21 -15.38
CA LYS A 313 -9.49 13.16 -16.39
C LYS A 313 -8.83 13.50 -17.73
N TYR A 314 -8.43 14.77 -17.90
CA TYR A 314 -7.79 15.28 -19.12
C TYR A 314 -6.29 15.58 -18.94
N GLU A 315 -5.72 15.35 -17.73
CA GLU A 315 -4.29 15.34 -17.44
C GLU A 315 -3.75 13.88 -17.42
#